data_bb0ffe335aa982d114e3050886ab2c9a
#
_entry.id   bb0ffe335aa982d114e3050886ab2c9a
#
_cell.length_a   1.000
_cell.length_b   1.000
_cell.length_c   1.000
_cell.angle_alpha   90.00
_cell.angle_beta   90.00
_cell.angle_gamma   90.00
#
_symmetry.space_group_name_H-M   'P 1'
#
loop_
_entity.id
_entity.type
_entity.pdbx_description
1 polymer ?
#
loop_
_entity_poly.entity_id
_entity_poly.type
_entity_poly.pdbx_seq_one_letter_code
_entity_poly.pdbx_strand_id
1 'polypeptide(L)'
;MTHRPDLDHLIRCFETLSPDNVGVLSALYDTHAYFKDPFNEVRGHDAILSVFKHMFKQVDAPRFDIRQSILEGDDAFIVWDFYFRMKNRAGSEHCIRGSSHLHFTPRHMVDYHRDYWDSAEELYEKIPGLGWLMRLLRRAARSGGAP
;
A
#
# COMPACT_ATOMS: atom_id res chain seq x y z
N MET A 1 1.70 19.95 -18.81
CA MET A 1 2.71 18.88 -18.78
C MET A 1 2.09 17.66 -18.15
N THR A 2 2.23 16.51 -18.79
CA THR A 2 1.62 15.28 -18.26
C THR A 2 2.56 14.57 -17.28
N HIS A 3 2.00 13.96 -16.23
CA HIS A 3 2.72 13.10 -15.30
C HIS A 3 2.73 11.62 -15.73
N ARG A 4 2.40 11.34 -16.99
CA ARG A 4 2.39 9.96 -17.47
C ARG A 4 3.76 9.26 -17.33
N PRO A 5 4.89 9.90 -17.68
CA PRO A 5 6.20 9.30 -17.45
C PRO A 5 6.50 9.08 -15.97
N ASP A 6 6.03 9.97 -15.08
CA ASP A 6 6.23 9.85 -13.63
C ASP A 6 5.46 8.65 -13.10
N LEU A 7 4.21 8.49 -13.53
CA LEU A 7 3.37 7.36 -13.14
C LEU A 7 3.96 6.03 -13.65
N ASP A 8 4.39 5.98 -14.89
CA ASP A 8 5.00 4.78 -15.47
C ASP A 8 6.29 4.40 -14.72
N HIS A 9 7.09 5.39 -14.33
CA HIS A 9 8.29 5.16 -13.53
C HIS A 9 7.94 4.62 -12.13
N LEU A 10 6.95 5.23 -11.48
CA LEU A 10 6.46 4.77 -10.18
C LEU A 10 5.97 3.33 -10.23
N ILE A 11 5.19 2.98 -11.25
CA ILE A 11 4.70 1.60 -11.44
C ILE A 11 5.87 0.63 -11.55
N ARG A 12 6.87 0.94 -12.36
CA ARG A 12 8.07 0.08 -12.48
C ARG A 12 8.79 -0.07 -11.15
N CYS A 13 8.89 1.00 -10.36
CA CYS A 13 9.53 0.94 -9.05
C CYS A 13 8.78 0.02 -8.10
N PHE A 14 7.45 0.11 -8.04
CA PHE A 14 6.65 -0.77 -7.17
C PHE A 14 6.67 -2.22 -7.64
N GLU A 15 6.61 -2.46 -8.95
CA GLU A 15 6.63 -3.83 -9.47
C GLU A 15 7.99 -4.53 -9.29
N THR A 16 9.07 -3.77 -9.13
CA THR A 16 10.41 -4.31 -8.89
C THR A 16 10.87 -4.13 -7.44
N LEU A 17 10.00 -3.64 -6.57
CA LEU A 17 10.32 -3.35 -5.17
C LEU A 17 10.63 -4.63 -4.40
N SER A 18 11.72 -4.59 -3.62
CA SER A 18 12.13 -5.69 -2.76
C SER A 18 12.78 -5.13 -1.49
N PRO A 19 13.00 -5.96 -0.46
CA PRO A 19 13.73 -5.51 0.73
C PRO A 19 15.11 -4.93 0.42
N ASP A 20 15.76 -5.39 -0.67
CA ASP A 20 17.11 -4.96 -1.01
C ASP A 20 17.16 -3.60 -1.70
N ASN A 21 16.07 -3.17 -2.35
CA ASN A 21 16.04 -1.91 -3.09
C ASN A 21 15.01 -0.90 -2.59
N VAL A 22 14.44 -1.13 -1.41
CA VAL A 22 13.37 -0.29 -0.87
C VAL A 22 13.76 1.19 -0.77
N GLY A 23 15.07 1.49 -0.67
CA GLY A 23 15.58 2.86 -0.64
C GLY A 23 15.27 3.68 -1.87
N VAL A 24 14.95 3.04 -3.02
CA VAL A 24 14.56 3.76 -4.25
C VAL A 24 13.30 4.61 -4.05
N LEU A 25 12.47 4.26 -3.09
CA LEU A 25 11.24 5.01 -2.79
C LEU A 25 11.52 6.44 -2.34
N SER A 26 12.65 6.70 -1.70
CA SER A 26 13.00 8.06 -1.27
C SER A 26 13.13 9.04 -2.44
N ALA A 27 13.43 8.54 -3.64
CA ALA A 27 13.50 9.35 -4.85
C ALA A 27 12.13 9.63 -5.49
N LEU A 28 11.10 8.89 -5.10
CA LEU A 28 9.75 9.06 -5.63
C LEU A 28 8.94 10.08 -4.83
N TYR A 29 9.16 10.17 -3.53
CA TYR A 29 8.35 10.97 -2.63
C TYR A 29 8.99 12.32 -2.33
N ASP A 30 8.15 13.36 -2.30
CA ASP A 30 8.54 14.66 -1.80
C ASP A 30 8.96 14.55 -0.32
N THR A 31 9.85 15.46 0.12
CA THR A 31 10.36 15.47 1.49
C THR A 31 9.25 15.51 2.53
N HIS A 32 8.13 16.18 2.23
CA HIS A 32 6.98 16.35 3.13
C HIS A 32 5.75 15.56 2.68
N ALA A 33 5.94 14.52 1.88
CA ALA A 33 4.84 13.71 1.35
C ALA A 33 3.98 13.10 2.46
N TYR A 34 2.69 13.09 2.21
CA TYR A 34 1.72 12.43 3.10
C TYR A 34 1.45 11.01 2.61
N PHE A 35 1.40 10.06 3.54
CA PHE A 35 1.06 8.67 3.26
C PHE A 35 0.06 8.15 4.28
N LYS A 36 -0.95 7.45 3.79
CA LYS A 36 -1.91 6.76 4.64
C LYS A 36 -2.28 5.39 4.07
N ASP A 37 -2.33 4.39 4.95
CA ASP A 37 -2.93 3.08 4.67
C ASP A 37 -3.84 2.70 5.85
N PRO A 38 -4.45 1.47 5.87
CA PRO A 38 -5.32 1.08 6.98
C PRO A 38 -4.65 1.07 8.37
N PHE A 39 -3.33 1.00 8.45
CA PHE A 39 -2.58 0.89 9.71
C PHE A 39 -1.72 2.10 10.02
N ASN A 40 -1.37 2.90 9.01
CA ASN A 40 -0.37 3.94 9.14
C ASN A 40 -0.90 5.27 8.60
N GLU A 41 -0.48 6.35 9.23
CA GLU A 41 -0.65 7.71 8.74
C GLU A 41 0.61 8.47 9.09
N VAL A 42 1.42 8.82 8.09
CA VAL A 42 2.74 9.40 8.30
C VAL A 42 2.99 10.53 7.31
N ARG A 43 3.98 11.35 7.62
CA ARG A 43 4.43 12.44 6.77
C ARG A 43 5.94 12.45 6.66
N GLY A 44 6.43 12.68 5.43
CA GLY A 44 7.85 12.68 5.11
C GLY A 44 8.33 11.40 4.48
N HIS A 45 9.25 11.51 3.50
CA HIS A 45 9.72 10.35 2.75
C HIS A 45 10.45 9.33 3.63
N ASP A 46 11.14 9.76 4.68
CA ASP A 46 11.81 8.85 5.60
C ASP A 46 10.82 7.99 6.39
N ALA A 47 9.72 8.61 6.85
CA ALA A 47 8.66 7.90 7.56
C ALA A 47 7.94 6.91 6.64
N ILE A 48 7.68 7.30 5.39
CA ILE A 48 7.10 6.42 4.38
C ILE A 48 8.00 5.23 4.11
N LEU A 49 9.30 5.47 3.94
CA LEU A 49 10.29 4.43 3.75
C LEU A 49 10.29 3.42 4.90
N SER A 50 10.16 3.93 6.14
CA SER A 50 10.08 3.08 7.34
C SER A 50 8.85 2.18 7.34
N VAL A 51 7.71 2.67 6.85
CA VAL A 51 6.49 1.86 6.71
C VAL A 51 6.74 0.66 5.79
N PHE A 52 7.34 0.88 4.63
CA PHE A 52 7.65 -0.19 3.68
C PHE A 52 8.70 -1.15 4.22
N LYS A 53 9.76 -0.65 4.86
CA LYS A 53 10.78 -1.50 5.49
C LYS A 53 10.18 -2.41 6.55
N HIS A 54 9.28 -1.87 7.39
CA HIS A 54 8.60 -2.64 8.42
C HIS A 54 7.72 -3.73 7.82
N MET A 55 6.98 -3.41 6.77
CA MET A 55 6.16 -4.38 6.05
C MET A 55 7.01 -5.54 5.51
N PHE A 56 8.14 -5.23 4.87
CA PHE A 56 9.02 -6.24 4.30
C PHE A 56 9.69 -7.13 5.35
N LYS A 57 9.79 -6.68 6.60
CA LYS A 57 10.27 -7.53 7.69
C LYS A 57 9.25 -8.55 8.15
N GLN A 58 7.97 -8.32 7.87
CA GLN A 58 6.88 -9.18 8.33
C GLN A 58 6.48 -10.25 7.33
N VAL A 59 6.87 -10.11 6.08
CA VAL A 59 6.43 -11.01 5.00
C VAL A 59 7.61 -11.52 4.19
N ASP A 60 7.40 -12.67 3.53
CA ASP A 60 8.34 -13.27 2.58
C ASP A 60 7.80 -13.14 1.16
N ALA A 61 8.72 -13.02 0.19
CA ALA A 61 8.41 -12.94 -1.24
C ALA A 61 7.35 -11.87 -1.59
N PRO A 62 7.49 -10.63 -1.09
CA PRO A 62 6.55 -9.56 -1.41
C PRO A 62 6.64 -9.17 -2.88
N ARG A 63 5.49 -8.99 -3.54
CA ARG A 63 5.42 -8.63 -4.94
C ARG A 63 4.17 -7.81 -5.21
N PHE A 64 4.34 -6.64 -5.84
CA PHE A 64 3.23 -5.84 -6.36
C PHE A 64 3.01 -6.13 -7.84
N ASP A 65 1.75 -6.29 -8.21
CA ASP A 65 1.32 -6.42 -9.60
C ASP A 65 0.30 -5.31 -9.86
N ILE A 66 0.66 -4.34 -10.69
CA ILE A 66 -0.19 -3.19 -10.99
C ILE A 66 -1.12 -3.56 -12.14
N ARG A 67 -2.40 -3.69 -11.84
CA ARG A 67 -3.43 -4.15 -12.77
C ARG A 67 -3.94 -3.07 -13.68
N GLN A 68 -4.06 -1.84 -13.16
CA GLN A 68 -4.62 -0.72 -13.90
C GLN A 68 -4.07 0.58 -13.35
N SER A 69 -3.93 1.58 -14.23
CA SER A 69 -3.56 2.94 -13.84
C SER A 69 -4.42 3.95 -14.58
N ILE A 70 -4.82 4.99 -13.87
CA ILE A 70 -5.60 6.09 -14.39
C ILE A 70 -4.91 7.38 -13.99
N LEU A 71 -4.74 8.28 -14.94
CA LEU A 71 -4.14 9.59 -14.70
C LEU A 71 -5.12 10.67 -15.13
N GLU A 72 -5.40 11.59 -14.22
CA GLU A 72 -6.22 12.78 -14.49
C GLU A 72 -5.54 13.99 -13.89
N GLY A 73 -4.99 14.86 -14.75
CA GLY A 73 -4.22 16.02 -14.29
C GLY A 73 -2.99 15.60 -13.50
N ASP A 74 -2.89 16.06 -12.26
CA ASP A 74 -1.81 15.75 -11.34
C ASP A 74 -2.11 14.56 -10.43
N ASP A 75 -3.33 14.01 -10.54
CA ASP A 75 -3.77 12.89 -9.72
C ASP A 75 -3.73 11.59 -10.51
N ALA A 76 -3.32 10.53 -9.83
CA ALA A 76 -3.32 9.19 -10.40
C ALA A 76 -3.98 8.20 -9.45
N PHE A 77 -4.59 7.19 -10.03
CA PHE A 77 -5.13 6.04 -9.32
C PHE A 77 -4.54 4.78 -9.91
N ILE A 78 -4.05 3.89 -9.06
CA ILE A 78 -3.56 2.59 -9.47
C ILE A 78 -4.35 1.50 -8.74
N VAL A 79 -4.62 0.41 -9.44
CA VAL A 79 -5.22 -0.79 -8.87
C VAL A 79 -4.16 -1.87 -8.86
N TRP A 80 -3.97 -2.49 -7.71
CA TRP A 80 -2.86 -3.43 -7.52
C TRP A 80 -3.28 -4.68 -6.77
N ASP A 81 -2.55 -5.77 -7.03
CA ASP A 81 -2.53 -6.97 -6.23
C ASP A 81 -1.17 -7.05 -5.53
N PHE A 82 -1.19 -7.28 -4.24
CA PHE A 82 0.01 -7.48 -3.44
C PHE A 82 0.08 -8.93 -2.97
N TYR A 83 1.09 -9.65 -3.46
CA TYR A 83 1.31 -11.05 -3.13
C TYR A 83 2.41 -11.17 -2.10
N PHE A 84 2.22 -12.07 -1.13
CA PHE A 84 3.21 -12.30 -0.08
C PHE A 84 2.95 -13.63 0.61
N ARG A 85 3.95 -14.09 1.38
CA ARG A 85 3.82 -15.21 2.30
C ARG A 85 4.07 -14.72 3.71
N MET A 86 3.36 -15.31 4.67
CA MET A 86 3.60 -15.00 6.09
C MET A 86 4.94 -15.57 6.52
N LYS A 87 5.73 -14.75 7.19
CA LYS A 87 7.03 -15.15 7.72
C LYS A 87 6.89 -16.27 8.75
N ASN A 88 7.78 -17.25 8.71
CA ASN A 88 7.81 -18.38 9.64
C ASN A 88 6.55 -19.26 9.62
N ARG A 89 5.74 -19.16 8.59
CA ARG A 89 4.60 -20.05 8.38
C ARG A 89 4.75 -20.74 7.04
N ALA A 90 4.86 -22.06 7.08
CA ALA A 90 4.74 -22.88 5.88
C ALA A 90 3.31 -22.73 5.38
N GLY A 91 3.13 -22.08 4.23
CA GLY A 91 1.78 -21.84 3.73
C GLY A 91 1.77 -21.28 2.32
N SER A 92 0.56 -21.14 1.81
CA SER A 92 0.29 -20.60 0.49
C SER A 92 0.56 -19.11 0.42
N GLU A 93 0.76 -18.62 -0.78
CA GLU A 93 0.84 -17.21 -1.08
C GLU A 93 -0.52 -16.55 -0.80
N HIS A 94 -0.46 -15.38 -0.16
CA HIS A 94 -1.63 -14.53 0.06
C HIS A 94 -1.65 -13.39 -0.94
N CYS A 95 -2.84 -12.87 -1.22
CA CYS A 95 -3.02 -11.71 -2.08
C CYS A 95 -3.90 -10.69 -1.39
N ILE A 96 -3.42 -9.45 -1.31
CA ILE A 96 -4.21 -8.29 -0.91
C ILE A 96 -4.49 -7.47 -2.15
N ARG A 97 -5.76 -7.16 -2.41
CA ARG A 97 -6.19 -6.32 -3.52
C ARG A 97 -6.49 -4.92 -3.01
N GLY A 98 -5.98 -3.94 -3.68
CA GLY A 98 -6.20 -2.57 -3.27
C GLY A 98 -6.01 -1.57 -4.39
N SER A 99 -6.14 -0.31 -4.02
CA SER A 99 -5.90 0.81 -4.91
C SER A 99 -5.21 1.94 -4.16
N SER A 100 -4.51 2.79 -4.90
CA SER A 100 -3.84 3.94 -4.32
C SER A 100 -4.21 5.20 -5.08
N HIS A 101 -4.47 6.27 -4.33
CA HIS A 101 -4.57 7.61 -4.85
C HIS A 101 -3.23 8.30 -4.67
N LEU A 102 -2.70 8.86 -5.75
CA LEU A 102 -1.41 9.54 -5.80
C LEU A 102 -1.61 10.95 -6.35
N HIS A 103 -0.83 11.91 -5.83
CA HIS A 103 -0.76 13.25 -6.39
C HIS A 103 0.70 13.58 -6.68
N PHE A 104 0.96 14.14 -7.87
CA PHE A 104 2.30 14.55 -8.31
C PHE A 104 2.46 16.06 -8.22
N THR A 105 3.63 16.49 -7.72
CA THR A 105 3.99 17.91 -7.67
C THR A 105 4.50 18.39 -9.04
N PRO A 106 4.60 19.71 -9.25
CA PRO A 106 5.26 20.25 -10.46
C PRO A 106 6.72 19.81 -10.63
N ARG A 107 7.34 19.30 -9.54
CA ARG A 107 8.71 18.75 -9.56
C ARG A 107 8.75 17.24 -9.84
N HIS A 108 7.61 16.67 -10.26
CA HIS A 108 7.53 15.26 -10.62
C HIS A 108 7.73 14.30 -9.44
N MET A 109 7.40 14.75 -8.22
CA MET A 109 7.46 13.95 -7.00
C MET A 109 6.06 13.66 -6.49
N VAL A 110 5.90 12.56 -5.76
CA VAL A 110 4.64 12.24 -5.07
C VAL A 110 4.61 12.97 -3.73
N ASP A 111 3.59 13.81 -3.52
CA ASP A 111 3.37 14.49 -2.23
C ASP A 111 2.17 13.96 -1.46
N TYR A 112 1.35 13.13 -2.10
CA TYR A 112 0.20 12.48 -1.47
C TYR A 112 0.09 11.05 -1.99
N HIS A 113 -0.05 10.08 -1.04
CA HIS A 113 -0.25 8.68 -1.35
C HIS A 113 -1.20 8.09 -0.31
N ARG A 114 -2.35 7.65 -0.73
CA ARG A 114 -3.29 6.97 0.14
C ARG A 114 -3.70 5.63 -0.44
N ASP A 115 -3.49 4.57 0.34
CA ASP A 115 -3.92 3.22 0.01
C ASP A 115 -5.33 2.96 0.51
N TYR A 116 -6.15 2.37 -0.36
CA TYR A 116 -7.51 1.94 -0.05
C TYR A 116 -7.62 0.44 -0.22
N TRP A 117 -7.71 -0.27 0.87
CA TRP A 117 -8.00 -1.69 0.87
C TRP A 117 -8.68 -2.08 2.18
N ASP A 118 -9.52 -3.12 2.11
CA ASP A 118 -10.26 -3.58 3.28
C ASP A 118 -9.40 -4.57 4.06
N SER A 119 -8.79 -4.10 5.16
CA SER A 119 -7.91 -4.92 5.97
C SER A 119 -8.63 -6.08 6.63
N ALA A 120 -9.91 -5.93 6.98
CA ALA A 120 -10.70 -7.02 7.54
C ALA A 120 -10.91 -8.12 6.51
N GLU A 121 -11.36 -7.77 5.30
CA GLU A 121 -11.62 -8.75 4.24
C GLU A 121 -10.32 -9.33 3.67
N GLU A 122 -9.35 -8.48 3.34
CA GLU A 122 -8.16 -8.89 2.58
C GLU A 122 -7.07 -9.53 3.46
N LEU A 123 -7.05 -9.23 4.76
CA LEU A 123 -6.00 -9.72 5.65
C LEU A 123 -6.57 -10.54 6.81
N TYR A 124 -7.32 -9.93 7.70
CA TYR A 124 -7.69 -10.55 8.97
C TYR A 124 -8.62 -11.75 8.83
N GLU A 125 -9.55 -11.71 7.89
CA GLU A 125 -10.47 -12.83 7.65
C GLU A 125 -9.79 -14.02 6.98
N LYS A 126 -8.65 -13.79 6.32
CA LYS A 126 -7.88 -14.84 5.64
C LYS A 126 -6.84 -15.50 6.54
N ILE A 127 -6.48 -14.89 7.66
CA ILE A 127 -5.50 -15.44 8.60
C ILE A 127 -6.23 -16.35 9.59
N PRO A 128 -5.87 -17.66 9.65
CA PRO A 128 -6.48 -18.57 10.61
C PRO A 128 -6.29 -18.09 12.06
N GLY A 129 -7.34 -18.14 12.87
CA GLY A 129 -7.32 -17.72 14.25
C GLY A 129 -7.51 -16.23 14.49
N LEU A 130 -7.32 -15.38 13.49
CA LEU A 130 -7.57 -13.93 13.59
C LEU A 130 -8.88 -13.53 12.92
N GLY A 131 -9.26 -14.20 11.85
CA GLY A 131 -10.40 -13.83 11.04
C GLY A 131 -11.70 -13.75 11.83
N TRP A 132 -11.97 -14.73 12.71
CA TRP A 132 -13.18 -14.73 13.52
C TRP A 132 -13.24 -13.53 14.47
N LEU A 133 -12.12 -13.19 15.11
CA LEU A 133 -12.03 -12.04 16.02
C LEU A 133 -12.29 -10.73 15.28
N MET A 134 -11.69 -10.57 14.13
CA MET A 134 -11.86 -9.36 13.32
C MET A 134 -13.30 -9.25 12.77
N ARG A 135 -13.91 -10.37 12.39
CA ARG A 135 -15.33 -10.38 12.01
C ARG A 135 -16.23 -9.97 13.18
N LEU A 136 -15.92 -10.44 14.39
CA LEU A 136 -16.66 -10.08 15.59
C LEU A 136 -16.53 -8.59 15.91
N LEU A 137 -15.32 -8.04 15.87
CA LEU A 137 -15.05 -6.62 16.08
C LEU A 137 -15.77 -5.74 15.04
N ARG A 138 -15.78 -6.16 13.80
CA ARG A 138 -16.50 -5.46 12.73
C ARG A 138 -18.00 -5.42 12.96
N ARG A 139 -18.58 -6.52 13.46
CA ARG A 139 -20.00 -6.56 13.85
C ARG A 139 -20.30 -5.61 15.01
N ALA A 140 -19.43 -5.60 16.02
CA ALA A 140 -19.58 -4.71 17.17
C ALA A 140 -19.50 -3.23 16.74
N ALA A 141 -18.58 -2.88 15.85
CA ALA A 141 -18.47 -1.53 15.32
C ALA A 141 -19.72 -1.10 14.55
N ARG A 142 -20.33 -2.02 13.77
CA ARG A 142 -21.57 -1.73 13.05
C ARG A 142 -22.77 -1.52 13.98
N SER A 143 -22.86 -2.30 15.05
CA SER A 143 -23.96 -2.16 16.01
C SER A 143 -23.80 -0.97 16.96
N GLY A 144 -22.57 -0.54 17.21
CA GLY A 144 -22.28 0.63 18.04
C GLY A 144 -22.28 1.95 17.29
N GLY A 145 -22.43 1.94 15.98
CA GLY A 145 -22.34 3.13 15.14
C GLY A 145 -23.67 3.84 14.86
N ALA A 146 -24.76 3.42 15.46
CA ALA A 146 -26.02 4.13 15.35
C ALA A 146 -26.09 5.22 16.40
N PRO A 147 -26.25 6.51 16.02
CA PRO A 147 -26.51 7.56 17.00
C PRO A 147 -27.88 7.37 17.64
#